data_79401a3f1be655899b2b736e293abd3b
#
_entry.id   79401a3f1be655899b2b736e293abd3b
#
_cell.length_a   1.000
_cell.length_b   1.000
_cell.length_c   1.000
_cell.angle_alpha   90.00
_cell.angle_beta   90.00
_cell.angle_gamma   90.00
#
_symmetry.space_group_name_H-M   'P 1'
#
loop_
_entity.id
_entity.type
_entity.pdbx_description
1 polymer ?
#
loop_
_entity_poly.entity_id
_entity_poly.type
_entity_poly.pdbx_seq_one_letter_code
_entity_poly.pdbx_strand_id
1 'polypeptide(L)'
;MEETAESDARRLFEVNFFGTANMIHAVLPGMRGRRSGMIVNLTSIGGMVGFTGVGYYCASKFAVEGLSDTLRKEVEPLGVKIMAVGPSGFRTEWASSSSEAQTVIEDYDRTARDARRAYHASVGHQRGDPARAAEAIREAALAAESPHHQLLGNDAVDAALAHVDALRVNVTAWEKLSRSADFPAA
;
A
#
# COMPACT_ATOMS: atom_id res chain seq x y z
N MET A 1 5.60 -14.72 -8.05
CA MET A 1 4.23 -15.22 -7.78
C MET A 1 4.24 -16.75 -7.68
N GLU A 2 4.59 -17.49 -8.73
CA GLU A 2 4.62 -18.96 -8.73
C GLU A 2 5.57 -19.58 -7.70
N GLU A 3 6.66 -18.89 -7.38
CA GLU A 3 7.65 -19.35 -6.41
C GLU A 3 7.23 -19.13 -4.94
N THR A 4 6.06 -18.54 -4.71
CA THR A 4 5.54 -18.26 -3.34
C THR A 4 4.52 -19.34 -2.99
N ALA A 5 4.68 -19.98 -1.84
CA ALA A 5 3.71 -20.94 -1.37
C ALA A 5 2.36 -20.28 -1.08
N GLU A 6 1.25 -20.99 -1.34
CA GLU A 6 -0.10 -20.49 -1.07
C GLU A 6 -0.30 -20.15 0.42
N SER A 7 0.27 -20.93 1.31
CA SER A 7 0.22 -20.69 2.76
C SER A 7 0.83 -19.34 3.14
N ASP A 8 1.95 -18.96 2.50
CA ASP A 8 2.61 -17.67 2.79
C ASP A 8 1.82 -16.51 2.21
N ALA A 9 1.25 -16.67 1.01
CA ALA A 9 0.36 -15.68 0.44
C ALA A 9 -0.87 -15.46 1.32
N ARG A 10 -1.51 -16.51 1.83
CA ARG A 10 -2.64 -16.44 2.77
C ARG A 10 -2.22 -15.74 4.07
N ARG A 11 -1.09 -16.13 4.65
CA ARG A 11 -0.57 -15.51 5.87
C ARG A 11 -0.30 -14.00 5.70
N LEU A 12 0.22 -13.57 4.54
CA LEU A 12 0.38 -12.15 4.25
C LEU A 12 -0.96 -11.39 4.30
N PHE A 13 -2.02 -11.96 3.73
CA PHE A 13 -3.34 -11.37 3.78
C PHE A 13 -3.94 -11.39 5.19
N GLU A 14 -3.77 -12.48 5.93
CA GLU A 14 -4.23 -12.57 7.33
C GLU A 14 -3.61 -11.45 8.19
N VAL A 15 -2.29 -11.24 8.06
CA VAL A 15 -1.59 -10.22 8.85
C VAL A 15 -1.87 -8.81 8.33
N ASN A 16 -1.65 -8.57 7.03
CA ASN A 16 -1.66 -7.22 6.49
C ASN A 16 -3.07 -6.67 6.30
N PHE A 17 -4.00 -7.49 5.79
CA PHE A 17 -5.35 -7.04 5.46
C PHE A 17 -6.35 -7.36 6.58
N PHE A 18 -6.54 -8.63 6.93
CA PHE A 18 -7.52 -9.00 7.94
C PHE A 18 -7.14 -8.48 9.33
N GLY A 19 -5.84 -8.47 9.69
CA GLY A 19 -5.37 -7.84 10.90
C GLY A 19 -5.73 -6.35 10.97
N THR A 20 -5.51 -5.60 9.88
CA THR A 20 -5.93 -4.19 9.78
C THR A 20 -7.44 -4.03 9.90
N ALA A 21 -8.22 -4.84 9.16
CA ALA A 21 -9.68 -4.80 9.21
C ALA A 21 -10.22 -5.10 10.62
N ASN A 22 -9.65 -6.08 11.32
CA ASN A 22 -10.02 -6.42 12.69
C ASN A 22 -9.78 -5.25 13.66
N MET A 23 -8.64 -4.57 13.53
CA MET A 23 -8.35 -3.38 14.35
C MET A 23 -9.34 -2.24 14.06
N ILE A 24 -9.65 -2.00 12.78
CA ILE A 24 -10.66 -1.01 12.39
C ILE A 24 -12.01 -1.35 13.02
N HIS A 25 -12.49 -2.60 12.91
CA HIS A 25 -13.75 -3.05 13.49
C HIS A 25 -13.78 -2.85 15.01
N ALA A 26 -12.66 -3.07 15.69
CA ALA A 26 -12.58 -2.93 17.14
C ALA A 26 -12.70 -1.47 17.62
N VAL A 27 -12.09 -0.50 16.89
CA VAL A 27 -12.01 0.89 17.35
C VAL A 27 -13.11 1.79 16.78
N LEU A 28 -13.63 1.45 15.60
CA LEU A 28 -14.57 2.30 14.86
C LEU A 28 -15.91 2.59 15.60
N PRO A 29 -16.55 1.62 16.29
CA PRO A 29 -17.78 1.89 17.02
C PRO A 29 -17.64 3.00 18.07
N GLY A 30 -16.54 2.99 18.82
CA GLY A 30 -16.23 4.01 19.82
C GLY A 30 -15.95 5.39 19.19
N MET A 31 -15.21 5.43 18.09
CA MET A 31 -14.93 6.66 17.35
C MET A 31 -16.21 7.26 16.75
N ARG A 32 -17.03 6.43 16.13
CA ARG A 32 -18.35 6.82 15.59
C ARG A 32 -19.25 7.38 16.68
N GLY A 33 -19.32 6.72 17.84
CA GLY A 33 -20.19 7.14 18.96
C GLY A 33 -19.83 8.52 19.50
N ARG A 34 -18.53 8.85 19.60
CA ARG A 34 -18.08 10.18 20.04
C ARG A 34 -17.90 11.20 18.93
N ARG A 35 -18.18 10.82 17.66
CA ARG A 35 -18.01 11.69 16.47
C ARG A 35 -16.60 12.26 16.34
N SER A 36 -15.60 11.53 16.77
CA SER A 36 -14.20 11.96 16.75
C SER A 36 -13.27 10.77 16.78
N GLY A 37 -12.23 10.82 15.96
CA GLY A 37 -11.17 9.84 15.92
C GLY A 37 -10.35 9.93 14.65
N MET A 38 -9.23 9.25 14.67
CA MET A 38 -8.38 9.08 13.49
C MET A 38 -7.83 7.66 13.44
N ILE A 39 -7.90 7.05 12.27
CA ILE A 39 -7.27 5.76 11.97
C ILE A 39 -6.15 6.02 10.97
N VAL A 40 -4.94 5.60 11.32
CA VAL A 40 -3.77 5.67 10.45
C VAL A 40 -3.41 4.25 10.04
N ASN A 41 -3.66 3.90 8.79
CA ASN A 41 -3.35 2.59 8.24
C ASN A 41 -1.96 2.61 7.59
N LEU A 42 -1.04 1.80 8.11
CA LEU A 42 0.29 1.67 7.52
C LEU A 42 0.23 0.73 6.32
N THR A 43 0.24 1.32 5.13
CA THR A 43 0.27 0.61 3.85
C THR A 43 1.71 0.47 3.33
N SER A 44 1.97 0.84 2.11
CA SER A 44 3.27 0.91 1.45
C SER A 44 3.11 1.64 0.13
N ILE A 45 4.18 2.15 -0.46
CA ILE A 45 4.18 2.46 -1.90
C ILE A 45 3.80 1.22 -2.74
N GLY A 46 4.07 0.02 -2.23
CA GLY A 46 3.59 -1.25 -2.79
C GLY A 46 2.07 -1.46 -2.73
N GLY A 47 1.31 -0.57 -2.10
CA GLY A 47 -0.16 -0.49 -2.15
C GLY A 47 -0.68 0.38 -3.30
N MET A 48 0.18 1.12 -4.00
CA MET A 48 -0.15 1.94 -5.16
C MET A 48 0.54 1.46 -6.43
N VAL A 49 1.72 0.88 -6.32
CA VAL A 49 2.56 0.43 -7.42
C VAL A 49 2.97 -1.03 -7.19
N GLY A 50 2.87 -1.86 -8.23
CA GLY A 50 3.36 -3.24 -8.18
C GLY A 50 4.88 -3.30 -8.31
N PHE A 51 5.52 -4.11 -7.47
CA PHE A 51 6.96 -4.35 -7.53
C PHE A 51 7.28 -5.81 -7.80
N THR A 52 8.28 -6.03 -8.64
CA THR A 52 8.76 -7.38 -8.99
C THR A 52 9.25 -8.12 -7.75
N GLY A 53 8.94 -9.41 -7.65
CA GLY A 53 9.40 -10.29 -6.57
C GLY A 53 8.52 -10.31 -5.32
N VAL A 54 7.65 -9.30 -5.12
CA VAL A 54 6.81 -9.13 -3.90
C VAL A 54 5.32 -8.97 -4.23
N GLY A 55 4.81 -9.66 -5.24
CA GLY A 55 3.45 -9.47 -5.77
C GLY A 55 2.33 -9.66 -4.74
N TYR A 56 2.37 -10.73 -3.92
CA TYR A 56 1.35 -10.95 -2.88
C TYR A 56 1.41 -9.90 -1.76
N TYR A 57 2.61 -9.42 -1.43
CA TYR A 57 2.75 -8.28 -0.52
C TYR A 57 2.09 -7.04 -1.11
N CYS A 58 2.41 -6.67 -2.35
CA CYS A 58 1.76 -5.55 -3.03
C CYS A 58 0.24 -5.73 -3.03
N ALA A 59 -0.28 -6.88 -3.45
CA ALA A 59 -1.71 -7.16 -3.47
C ALA A 59 -2.37 -6.96 -2.09
N SER A 60 -1.73 -7.41 -1.02
CA SER A 60 -2.24 -7.19 0.34
C SER A 60 -2.26 -5.71 0.74
N LYS A 61 -1.27 -4.92 0.30
CA LYS A 61 -1.20 -3.47 0.56
C LYS A 61 -2.19 -2.68 -0.32
N PHE A 62 -2.40 -3.07 -1.58
CA PHE A 62 -3.49 -2.55 -2.40
C PHE A 62 -4.86 -2.80 -1.77
N ALA A 63 -5.07 -3.96 -1.15
CA ALA A 63 -6.31 -4.25 -0.43
C ALA A 63 -6.53 -3.31 0.76
N VAL A 64 -5.47 -2.96 1.51
CA VAL A 64 -5.55 -1.98 2.62
C VAL A 64 -5.81 -0.57 2.09
N GLU A 65 -5.22 -0.17 0.96
CA GLU A 65 -5.51 1.13 0.31
C GLU A 65 -6.98 1.23 -0.09
N GLY A 66 -7.50 0.22 -0.80
CA GLY A 66 -8.92 0.18 -1.20
C GLY A 66 -9.88 0.21 -0.01
N LEU A 67 -9.57 -0.55 1.06
CA LEU A 67 -10.31 -0.51 2.31
C LEU A 67 -10.28 0.89 2.94
N SER A 68 -9.11 1.52 3.00
CA SER A 68 -8.92 2.84 3.60
C SER A 68 -9.67 3.94 2.83
N ASP A 69 -9.60 3.93 1.49
CA ASP A 69 -10.30 4.91 0.66
C ASP A 69 -11.81 4.78 0.76
N THR A 70 -12.33 3.56 0.79
CA THR A 70 -13.77 3.30 0.95
C THR A 70 -14.23 3.72 2.35
N LEU A 71 -13.55 3.26 3.40
CA LEU A 71 -13.89 3.58 4.79
C LEU A 71 -13.88 5.09 5.03
N ARG A 72 -12.92 5.82 4.48
CA ARG A 72 -12.87 7.28 4.58
C ARG A 72 -14.19 7.92 4.15
N LYS A 73 -14.69 7.56 2.98
CA LYS A 73 -15.95 8.10 2.43
C LYS A 73 -17.16 7.82 3.32
N GLU A 74 -17.15 6.67 4.01
CA GLU A 74 -18.21 6.25 4.90
C GLU A 74 -18.20 6.98 6.26
N VAL A 75 -16.99 7.27 6.80
CA VAL A 75 -16.86 7.74 8.18
C VAL A 75 -16.49 9.21 8.33
N GLU A 76 -16.02 9.87 7.27
CA GLU A 76 -15.72 11.31 7.27
C GLU A 76 -16.93 12.17 7.70
N PRO A 77 -18.17 11.90 7.22
CA PRO A 77 -19.37 12.61 7.70
C PRO A 77 -19.70 12.33 9.18
N LEU A 78 -19.07 11.31 9.77
CA LEU A 78 -19.22 10.93 11.17
C LEU A 78 -18.13 11.54 12.07
N GLY A 79 -17.25 12.40 11.52
CA GLY A 79 -16.16 13.04 12.25
C GLY A 79 -14.96 12.12 12.51
N VAL A 80 -14.83 11.00 11.79
CA VAL A 80 -13.68 10.11 11.90
C VAL A 80 -12.80 10.28 10.66
N LYS A 81 -11.50 10.53 10.88
CA LYS A 81 -10.51 10.71 9.82
C LYS A 81 -9.78 9.39 9.53
N ILE A 82 -9.48 9.14 8.26
CA ILE A 82 -8.67 8.01 7.81
C ILE A 82 -7.48 8.54 7.02
N MET A 83 -6.28 8.05 7.36
CA MET A 83 -5.05 8.34 6.62
C MET A 83 -4.34 7.02 6.28
N ALA A 84 -4.04 6.81 5.00
CA ALA A 84 -3.18 5.74 4.54
C ALA A 84 -1.74 6.25 4.43
N VAL A 85 -0.79 5.53 5.03
CA VAL A 85 0.63 5.89 5.03
C VAL A 85 1.39 4.91 4.16
N GLY A 86 2.01 5.40 3.08
CA GLY A 86 2.73 4.61 2.08
C GLY A 86 4.24 4.86 2.10
N PRO A 87 5.01 4.17 2.95
CA PRO A 87 6.46 4.30 2.94
C PRO A 87 7.12 3.60 1.75
N SER A 88 8.29 4.11 1.34
CA SER A 88 9.26 3.40 0.50
C SER A 88 10.12 2.45 1.34
N GLY A 89 11.40 2.24 0.96
CA GLY A 89 12.35 1.46 1.75
C GLY A 89 12.88 2.23 2.95
N PHE A 90 12.59 1.74 4.16
CA PHE A 90 13.07 2.28 5.42
C PHE A 90 13.98 1.27 6.13
N ARG A 91 14.96 1.75 6.92
CA ARG A 91 15.89 0.89 7.69
C ARG A 91 15.16 0.20 8.83
N THR A 92 14.53 -0.92 8.49
CA THR A 92 13.82 -1.82 9.39
C THR A 92 14.13 -3.26 9.01
N GLU A 93 13.68 -4.22 9.83
CA GLU A 93 13.82 -5.65 9.57
C GLU A 93 12.92 -6.19 8.44
N TRP A 94 12.11 -5.34 7.80
CA TRP A 94 11.17 -5.79 6.77
C TRP A 94 11.85 -6.54 5.62
N ALA A 95 12.97 -6.01 5.11
CA ALA A 95 13.66 -6.60 3.96
C ALA A 95 14.41 -7.90 4.32
N SER A 96 14.76 -8.12 5.59
CA SER A 96 15.38 -9.36 6.05
C SER A 96 14.35 -10.48 6.27
N SER A 97 13.10 -10.12 6.63
CA SER A 97 12.03 -11.06 6.93
C SER A 97 11.12 -11.36 5.73
N SER A 98 11.21 -10.57 4.65
CA SER A 98 10.32 -10.66 3.50
C SER A 98 10.79 -11.71 2.50
N SER A 99 10.12 -12.86 2.51
CA SER A 99 9.97 -13.78 1.39
C SER A 99 11.24 -14.44 0.83
N GLU A 100 11.70 -15.49 1.48
CA GLU A 100 12.42 -16.53 0.75
C GLU A 100 11.45 -17.24 -0.20
N ALA A 101 11.85 -17.43 -1.48
CA ALA A 101 11.10 -18.25 -2.40
C ALA A 101 11.21 -19.72 -1.97
N GLN A 102 10.09 -20.41 -1.77
CA GLN A 102 10.10 -21.82 -1.38
C GLN A 102 10.40 -22.74 -2.56
N THR A 103 10.12 -22.29 -3.77
CA THR A 103 10.41 -22.99 -5.02
C THR A 103 11.27 -22.10 -5.89
N VAL A 104 12.25 -22.70 -6.57
CA VAL A 104 13.15 -22.00 -7.48
C VAL A 104 12.82 -22.38 -8.91
N ILE A 105 12.40 -21.40 -9.72
CA ILE A 105 12.11 -21.54 -11.15
C ILE A 105 13.14 -20.71 -11.93
N GLU A 106 13.92 -21.36 -12.82
CA GLU A 106 15.03 -20.71 -13.53
C GLU A 106 14.58 -19.53 -14.38
N ASP A 107 13.40 -19.59 -14.99
CA ASP A 107 12.85 -18.51 -15.84
C ASP A 107 12.68 -17.18 -15.09
N TYR A 108 12.58 -17.21 -13.76
CA TYR A 108 12.47 -16.02 -12.93
C TYR A 108 13.79 -15.50 -12.36
N ASP A 109 14.92 -16.10 -12.74
CA ASP A 109 16.24 -15.74 -12.19
C ASP A 109 16.58 -14.26 -12.42
N ARG A 110 16.39 -13.77 -13.65
CA ARG A 110 16.68 -12.40 -14.05
C ARG A 110 15.57 -11.39 -13.77
N THR A 111 14.53 -11.80 -13.09
CA THR A 111 13.38 -10.93 -12.76
C THR A 111 13.07 -10.99 -11.26
N ALA A 112 12.16 -11.84 -10.83
CA ALA A 112 11.70 -11.90 -9.45
C ALA A 112 12.82 -12.25 -8.46
N ARG A 113 13.78 -13.13 -8.84
CA ARG A 113 14.89 -13.51 -7.98
C ARG A 113 15.92 -12.39 -7.84
N ASP A 114 16.29 -11.73 -8.94
CA ASP A 114 17.19 -10.56 -8.88
C ASP A 114 16.59 -9.45 -8.03
N ALA A 115 15.29 -9.19 -8.18
CA ALA A 115 14.60 -8.19 -7.36
C ALA A 115 14.64 -8.56 -5.86
N ARG A 116 14.37 -9.83 -5.51
CA ARG A 116 14.47 -10.29 -4.12
C ARG A 116 15.89 -10.17 -3.57
N ARG A 117 16.91 -10.59 -4.36
CA ARG A 117 18.31 -10.40 -3.98
C ARG A 117 18.65 -8.94 -3.69
N ALA A 118 18.14 -8.02 -4.53
CA ALA A 118 18.34 -6.58 -4.33
C ALA A 118 17.65 -6.08 -3.04
N TYR A 119 16.46 -6.55 -2.71
CA TYR A 119 15.80 -6.20 -1.44
C TYR A 119 16.61 -6.69 -0.25
N HIS A 120 17.08 -7.93 -0.25
CA HIS A 120 17.94 -8.45 0.84
C HIS A 120 19.25 -7.68 0.95
N ALA A 121 19.89 -7.37 -0.17
CA ALA A 121 21.14 -6.59 -0.18
C ALA A 121 20.95 -5.14 0.31
N SER A 122 19.72 -4.61 0.29
CA SER A 122 19.42 -3.26 0.77
C SER A 122 19.30 -3.15 2.29
N VAL A 123 19.30 -4.27 3.03
CA VAL A 123 19.15 -4.27 4.49
C VAL A 123 20.19 -3.38 5.16
N GLY A 124 19.73 -2.42 5.98
CA GLY A 124 20.59 -1.44 6.65
C GLY A 124 21.07 -0.28 5.77
N HIS A 125 20.84 -0.33 4.44
CA HIS A 125 21.26 0.69 3.47
C HIS A 125 20.09 1.47 2.85
N GLN A 126 18.84 1.17 3.25
CA GLN A 126 17.67 1.91 2.78
C GLN A 126 17.79 3.40 3.12
N ARG A 127 17.24 4.25 2.26
CA ARG A 127 17.31 5.72 2.42
C ARG A 127 16.40 6.25 3.53
N GLY A 128 15.29 5.56 3.82
CA GLY A 128 14.31 5.98 4.78
C GLY A 128 14.78 5.82 6.23
N ASP A 129 14.55 6.85 7.05
CA ASP A 129 14.81 6.90 8.47
C ASP A 129 13.48 6.70 9.23
N PRO A 130 13.30 5.61 10.00
CA PRO A 130 12.08 5.34 10.74
C PRO A 130 11.69 6.42 11.75
N ALA A 131 12.66 7.09 12.38
CA ALA A 131 12.39 8.16 13.34
C ALA A 131 11.80 9.39 12.64
N ARG A 132 12.37 9.78 11.49
CA ARG A 132 11.83 10.86 10.66
C ARG A 132 10.45 10.50 10.07
N ALA A 133 10.23 9.24 9.73
CA ALA A 133 8.92 8.77 9.29
C ALA A 133 7.86 8.95 10.38
N ALA A 134 8.18 8.58 11.62
CA ALA A 134 7.29 8.74 12.76
C ALA A 134 6.92 10.21 13.00
N GLU A 135 7.89 11.12 12.90
CA GLU A 135 7.62 12.58 13.01
C GLU A 135 6.72 13.08 11.88
N ALA A 136 6.97 12.69 10.64
CA ALA A 136 6.14 13.08 9.49
C ALA A 136 4.71 12.54 9.60
N ILE A 137 4.53 11.29 10.07
CA ILE A 137 3.21 10.72 10.35
C ILE A 137 2.49 11.52 11.43
N ARG A 138 3.18 11.84 12.52
CA ARG A 138 2.61 12.62 13.62
C ARG A 138 2.19 14.01 13.17
N GLU A 139 3.03 14.70 12.40
CA GLU A 139 2.73 16.03 11.86
C GLU A 139 1.49 15.97 10.95
N ALA A 140 1.46 15.04 10.00
CA ALA A 140 0.33 14.86 9.09
C ALA A 140 -0.97 14.50 9.82
N ALA A 141 -0.89 13.64 10.85
CA ALA A 141 -2.04 13.23 11.64
C ALA A 141 -2.63 14.37 12.48
N LEU A 142 -1.79 15.29 12.96
CA LEU A 142 -2.19 16.43 13.78
C LEU A 142 -2.54 17.68 12.96
N ALA A 143 -2.33 17.66 11.65
CA ALA A 143 -2.69 18.77 10.78
C ALA A 143 -4.21 19.02 10.81
N ALA A 144 -4.62 20.28 10.67
CA ALA A 144 -6.03 20.64 10.60
C ALA A 144 -6.73 19.88 9.47
N GLU A 145 -6.06 19.79 8.31
CA GLU A 145 -6.46 18.96 7.18
C GLU A 145 -5.42 17.87 6.97
N SER A 146 -5.69 16.70 7.54
CA SER A 146 -4.83 15.54 7.38
C SER A 146 -4.93 14.97 5.96
N PRO A 147 -3.82 14.59 5.32
CA PRO A 147 -3.88 13.98 3.98
C PRO A 147 -4.55 12.61 4.03
N HIS A 148 -5.18 12.21 2.91
CA HIS A 148 -5.71 10.85 2.78
C HIS A 148 -4.60 9.83 2.54
N HIS A 149 -3.61 10.22 1.73
CA HIS A 149 -2.42 9.44 1.44
C HIS A 149 -1.18 10.24 1.85
N GLN A 150 -0.41 9.69 2.77
CA GLN A 150 0.87 10.24 3.19
C GLN A 150 1.99 9.33 2.69
N LEU A 151 2.61 9.69 1.58
CA LEU A 151 3.78 8.98 1.07
C LEU A 151 5.03 9.39 1.85
N LEU A 152 5.88 8.42 2.17
CA LEU A 152 7.09 8.66 2.93
C LEU A 152 8.34 8.20 2.16
N GLY A 153 9.27 9.13 2.01
CA GLY A 153 10.52 8.97 1.27
C GLY A 153 10.40 9.35 -0.20
N ASN A 154 11.50 9.85 -0.76
CA ASN A 154 11.55 10.34 -2.14
C ASN A 154 11.11 9.25 -3.14
N ASP A 155 11.61 8.03 -2.95
CA ASP A 155 11.33 6.92 -3.85
C ASP A 155 9.82 6.58 -3.88
N ALA A 156 9.08 6.77 -2.77
CA ALA A 156 7.64 6.57 -2.74
C ALA A 156 6.91 7.67 -3.52
N VAL A 157 7.30 8.93 -3.33
CA VAL A 157 6.70 10.07 -4.03
C VAL A 157 6.94 9.95 -5.54
N ASP A 158 8.18 9.70 -5.95
CA ASP A 158 8.56 9.61 -7.35
C ASP A 158 7.85 8.44 -8.05
N ALA A 159 7.81 7.26 -7.41
CA ALA A 159 7.13 6.10 -7.95
C ALA A 159 5.61 6.31 -8.09
N ALA A 160 4.98 6.95 -7.10
CA ALA A 160 3.55 7.23 -7.15
C ALA A 160 3.21 8.22 -8.26
N LEU A 161 3.96 9.31 -8.39
CA LEU A 161 3.75 10.31 -9.45
C LEU A 161 3.93 9.68 -10.83
N ALA A 162 5.00 8.91 -11.04
CA ALA A 162 5.23 8.21 -12.30
C ALA A 162 4.12 7.21 -12.62
N HIS A 163 3.60 6.49 -11.61
CA HIS A 163 2.48 5.56 -11.80
C HIS A 163 1.19 6.26 -12.19
N VAL A 164 0.85 7.37 -11.52
CA VAL A 164 -0.35 8.17 -11.84
C VAL A 164 -0.28 8.71 -13.27
N ASP A 165 0.87 9.22 -13.70
CA ASP A 165 1.06 9.71 -15.06
C ASP A 165 0.92 8.59 -16.10
N ALA A 166 1.54 7.43 -15.86
CA ALA A 166 1.42 6.28 -16.74
C ALA A 166 -0.03 5.76 -16.83
N LEU A 167 -0.73 5.70 -15.70
CA LEU A 167 -2.13 5.31 -15.65
C LEU A 167 -3.01 6.27 -16.44
N ARG A 168 -2.80 7.59 -16.25
CA ARG A 168 -3.52 8.63 -17.00
C ARG A 168 -3.33 8.47 -18.51
N VAL A 169 -2.09 8.30 -18.97
CA VAL A 169 -1.77 8.08 -20.39
C VAL A 169 -2.50 6.84 -20.91
N ASN A 170 -2.46 5.73 -20.18
CA ASN A 170 -3.13 4.48 -20.59
C ASN A 170 -4.66 4.67 -20.70
N VAL A 171 -5.29 5.24 -19.66
CA VAL A 171 -6.75 5.48 -19.64
C VAL A 171 -7.17 6.40 -20.81
N THR A 172 -6.42 7.48 -21.05
CA THR A 172 -6.72 8.41 -22.14
C THR A 172 -6.57 7.74 -23.52
N ALA A 173 -5.55 6.90 -23.70
CA ALA A 173 -5.34 6.20 -24.98
C ALA A 173 -6.50 5.25 -25.33
N TRP A 174 -7.17 4.68 -24.33
CA TRP A 174 -8.27 3.73 -24.54
C TRP A 174 -9.65 4.31 -24.21
N GLU A 175 -9.76 5.62 -23.94
CA GLU A 175 -10.99 6.29 -23.50
C GLU A 175 -12.18 6.02 -24.41
N LYS A 176 -11.99 6.17 -25.72
CA LYS A 176 -13.07 5.96 -26.70
C LYS A 176 -13.64 4.54 -26.68
N LEU A 177 -12.74 3.54 -26.63
CA LEU A 177 -13.15 2.14 -26.55
C LEU A 177 -13.81 1.83 -25.21
N SER A 178 -13.25 2.34 -24.11
CA SER A 178 -13.80 2.13 -22.76
C SER A 178 -15.22 2.70 -22.63
N ARG A 179 -15.46 3.92 -23.13
CA ARG A 179 -16.79 4.56 -23.11
C ARG A 179 -17.80 3.88 -24.03
N SER A 180 -17.37 3.14 -25.06
CA SER A 180 -18.28 2.42 -25.94
C SER A 180 -18.95 1.20 -25.31
N ALA A 181 -18.54 0.82 -24.09
CA ALA A 181 -19.17 -0.24 -23.31
C ALA A 181 -20.50 0.18 -22.65
N ASP A 182 -20.81 1.47 -22.62
CA ASP A 182 -22.09 1.97 -22.13
C ASP A 182 -23.20 1.80 -23.18
N PHE A 183 -24.46 1.76 -22.74
CA PHE A 183 -25.58 1.85 -23.65
C PHE A 183 -25.54 3.19 -24.42
N PRO A 184 -25.93 3.21 -25.73
CA PRO A 184 -26.04 4.46 -26.46
C PRO A 184 -26.91 5.45 -25.70
N ALA A 185 -26.53 6.73 -25.72
CA ALA A 185 -27.38 7.78 -25.18
C ALA A 185 -28.73 7.76 -25.90
N ALA A 186 -29.81 7.81 -25.15
CA ALA A 186 -31.18 7.85 -25.70
C ALA A 186 -31.44 9.16 -26.43
#